data_30f33d72f2927adf1a335e975746d768
#
_entry.id   30f33d72f2927adf1a335e975746d768
#
_cell.length_a   1.000
_cell.length_b   1.000
_cell.length_c   1.000
_cell.angle_alpha   90.00
_cell.angle_beta   90.00
_cell.angle_gamma   90.00
#
_symmetry.space_group_name_H-M   'P 1'
#
loop_
_entity.id
_entity.type
_entity.pdbx_description
1 polymer ?
#
loop_
_entity_poly.entity_id
_entity_poly.type
_entity_poly.pdbx_seq_one_letter_code
_entity_poly.pdbx_strand_id
1 'polypeptide(L)'
;ANNLEEKELFLLANNVPFDDRANFKANVADLKSSLIAEYLYAVGSDLYETSLKRPVTELALDMRLVGGPSELRKPLNVGLMFFYERPDEFFPYARIEVVDKPDPTGIGMTEKVFSGPLDRQLRDALSYVQNYIIKEKVTKVPGRAEAERIYNYPYAAVEEALSNAVYHKSYQIGEPITVTITPEKMEITSLPGPDRTISDEDIRNRHMISRRYRNRRIGDFLKELKLIEGRNTGIPTILRAMQQNGSKPPVFETDIERTYFTVILAVQDKFLPASSQKPERRVRKRRNISEIKDLILATLSQRSPLSSS
;
A
#
# COMPACT_ATOMS: atom_id res chain seq x y z
N ALA A 1 -40.54 3.94 -4.71
CA ALA A 1 -39.11 4.21 -4.66
C ALA A 1 -38.89 5.66 -4.29
N ASN A 2 -37.96 5.90 -3.36
CA ASN A 2 -37.59 7.25 -2.93
C ASN A 2 -36.77 7.90 -4.06
N ASN A 3 -36.96 9.19 -4.31
CA ASN A 3 -36.25 9.96 -5.34
C ASN A 3 -34.66 9.80 -5.27
N LEU A 4 -34.16 9.41 -4.12
CA LEU A 4 -32.74 9.05 -3.92
C LEU A 4 -32.38 7.67 -4.51
N GLU A 5 -33.23 6.67 -4.31
CA GLU A 5 -33.02 5.32 -4.84
C GLU A 5 -33.07 5.29 -6.36
N GLU A 6 -34.01 6.05 -6.95
CA GLU A 6 -34.09 6.19 -8.40
C GLU A 6 -32.84 6.84 -9.00
N LYS A 7 -32.30 7.88 -8.32
CA LYS A 7 -31.05 8.51 -8.73
C LYS A 7 -29.85 7.58 -8.60
N GLU A 8 -29.76 6.79 -7.55
CA GLU A 8 -28.68 5.80 -7.39
C GLU A 8 -28.76 4.71 -8.47
N LEU A 9 -29.96 4.20 -8.75
CA LEU A 9 -30.18 3.24 -9.84
C LEU A 9 -29.79 3.82 -11.21
N PHE A 10 -30.12 5.09 -11.47
CA PHE A 10 -29.75 5.77 -12.69
C PHE A 10 -28.23 5.93 -12.82
N LEU A 11 -27.52 6.29 -11.74
CA LEU A 11 -26.08 6.42 -11.72
C LEU A 11 -25.37 5.06 -11.90
N LEU A 12 -25.93 3.99 -11.33
CA LEU A 12 -25.47 2.63 -11.53
C LEU A 12 -25.68 2.17 -12.98
N ALA A 13 -26.85 2.44 -13.55
CA ALA A 13 -27.17 2.09 -14.93
C ALA A 13 -26.27 2.81 -15.95
N ASN A 14 -25.84 4.03 -15.65
CA ASN A 14 -24.93 4.81 -16.50
C ASN A 14 -23.42 4.59 -16.20
N ASN A 15 -23.09 3.62 -15.36
CA ASN A 15 -21.68 3.31 -14.98
C ASN A 15 -20.87 4.53 -14.47
N VAL A 16 -21.52 5.50 -13.79
CA VAL A 16 -20.79 6.64 -13.20
C VAL A 16 -19.96 6.14 -12.00
N PRO A 17 -18.65 6.30 -12.01
CA PRO A 17 -17.78 5.92 -10.90
C PRO A 17 -18.23 6.56 -9.58
N PHE A 18 -18.05 5.86 -8.46
CA PHE A 18 -18.51 6.34 -7.16
C PHE A 18 -17.93 7.70 -6.79
N ASP A 19 -16.65 7.92 -7.03
CA ASP A 19 -15.95 9.15 -6.74
C ASP A 19 -16.41 10.35 -7.58
N ASP A 20 -17.02 10.10 -8.75
CA ASP A 20 -17.56 11.12 -9.65
C ASP A 20 -19.08 11.32 -9.52
N ARG A 21 -19.72 10.70 -8.51
CA ARG A 21 -21.16 10.88 -8.22
C ARG A 21 -21.38 12.12 -7.36
N ALA A 22 -22.47 12.86 -7.68
CA ALA A 22 -22.94 13.96 -6.86
C ALA A 22 -23.49 13.45 -5.51
N ASN A 23 -23.05 14.04 -4.40
CA ASN A 23 -23.52 13.71 -3.06
C ASN A 23 -24.68 14.62 -2.66
N PHE A 24 -25.88 14.07 -2.64
CA PHE A 24 -27.09 14.84 -2.35
C PHE A 24 -27.29 15.17 -0.86
N LYS A 25 -26.50 14.55 0.04
CA LYS A 25 -26.52 14.82 1.48
C LYS A 25 -25.64 16.02 1.85
N ALA A 26 -24.80 16.49 0.92
CA ALA A 26 -23.87 17.58 1.12
C ALA A 26 -24.24 18.82 0.29
N ASN A 27 -23.61 19.94 0.62
CA ASN A 27 -23.69 21.20 -0.12
C ASN A 27 -22.32 21.63 -0.61
N VAL A 28 -22.25 22.43 -1.68
CA VAL A 28 -20.96 22.93 -2.21
C VAL A 28 -20.21 23.75 -1.16
N ALA A 29 -20.91 24.44 -0.27
CA ALA A 29 -20.36 25.21 0.84
C ALA A 29 -19.67 24.36 1.93
N ASP A 30 -19.89 23.05 1.94
CA ASP A 30 -19.20 22.12 2.86
C ASP A 30 -17.72 21.96 2.47
N LEU A 31 -17.40 22.14 1.18
CA LEU A 31 -16.00 22.14 0.71
C LEU A 31 -15.23 23.32 1.33
N LYS A 32 -13.99 23.07 1.73
CA LYS A 32 -13.14 24.06 2.40
C LYS A 32 -12.16 24.69 1.41
N SER A 33 -12.26 25.99 1.22
CA SER A 33 -11.34 26.75 0.36
C SER A 33 -9.87 26.62 0.82
N SER A 34 -9.63 26.47 2.13
CA SER A 34 -8.29 26.22 2.68
C SER A 34 -7.68 24.92 2.18
N LEU A 35 -8.45 23.83 2.19
CA LEU A 35 -7.99 22.51 1.69
C LEU A 35 -7.76 22.55 0.17
N ILE A 36 -8.61 23.26 -0.57
CA ILE A 36 -8.42 23.48 -2.01
C ILE A 36 -7.12 24.27 -2.25
N ALA A 37 -6.90 25.35 -1.52
CA ALA A 37 -5.69 26.17 -1.65
C ALA A 37 -4.42 25.37 -1.32
N GLU A 38 -4.42 24.59 -0.24
CA GLU A 38 -3.31 23.70 0.11
C GLU A 38 -3.00 22.69 -0.99
N TYR A 39 -4.04 22.09 -1.56
CA TYR A 39 -3.87 21.17 -2.69
C TYR A 39 -3.26 21.89 -3.89
N LEU A 40 -3.83 23.03 -4.30
CA LEU A 40 -3.35 23.80 -5.46
C LEU A 40 -1.89 24.26 -5.27
N TYR A 41 -1.51 24.62 -4.05
CA TYR A 41 -0.13 24.92 -3.70
C TYR A 41 0.78 23.69 -3.85
N ALA A 42 0.36 22.55 -3.30
CA ALA A 42 1.14 21.32 -3.32
C ALA A 42 1.39 20.77 -4.73
N VAL A 43 0.44 20.97 -5.65
CA VAL A 43 0.59 20.55 -7.06
C VAL A 43 1.25 21.62 -7.94
N GLY A 44 1.53 22.81 -7.41
CA GLY A 44 2.13 23.94 -8.16
C GLY A 44 1.19 24.52 -9.22
N SER A 45 -0.11 24.58 -8.91
CA SER A 45 -1.13 25.10 -9.84
C SER A 45 -1.13 26.63 -9.92
N ASP A 46 -1.26 27.17 -11.12
CA ASP A 46 -1.44 28.61 -11.35
C ASP A 46 -2.72 29.17 -10.69
N LEU A 47 -3.69 28.31 -10.39
CA LEU A 47 -4.91 28.68 -9.70
C LEU A 47 -4.69 29.03 -8.22
N TYR A 48 -3.55 28.68 -7.62
CA TYR A 48 -3.30 28.89 -6.20
C TYR A 48 -3.47 30.36 -5.78
N GLU A 49 -2.79 31.29 -6.46
CA GLU A 49 -2.83 32.71 -6.12
C GLU A 49 -4.25 33.30 -6.20
N THR A 50 -5.03 32.85 -7.17
CA THR A 50 -6.41 33.31 -7.34
C THR A 50 -7.36 32.63 -6.35
N SER A 51 -7.07 31.41 -5.93
CA SER A 51 -7.90 30.63 -5.01
C SER A 51 -8.08 31.28 -3.65
N LEU A 52 -7.08 32.03 -3.19
CA LEU A 52 -7.11 32.73 -1.90
C LEU A 52 -8.17 33.83 -1.79
N LYS A 53 -8.68 34.31 -2.93
CA LYS A 53 -9.64 35.42 -3.00
C LYS A 53 -11.00 35.03 -3.58
N ARG A 54 -11.14 33.81 -4.08
CA ARG A 54 -12.35 33.36 -4.78
C ARG A 54 -13.27 32.55 -3.87
N PRO A 55 -14.59 32.66 -4.07
CA PRO A 55 -15.56 31.81 -3.38
C PRO A 55 -15.31 30.34 -3.66
N VAL A 56 -15.52 29.48 -2.66
CA VAL A 56 -15.37 28.02 -2.78
C VAL A 56 -16.22 27.44 -3.90
N THR A 57 -17.40 28.01 -4.16
CA THR A 57 -18.30 27.59 -5.23
C THR A 57 -17.72 27.74 -6.62
N GLU A 58 -16.96 28.81 -6.87
CA GLU A 58 -16.28 29.04 -8.14
C GLU A 58 -15.10 28.10 -8.31
N LEU A 59 -14.27 27.95 -7.26
CA LEU A 59 -13.15 27.02 -7.24
C LEU A 59 -13.62 25.57 -7.49
N ALA A 60 -14.71 25.18 -6.85
CA ALA A 60 -15.28 23.86 -7.00
C ALA A 60 -15.78 23.59 -8.44
N LEU A 61 -16.26 24.64 -9.12
CA LEU A 61 -16.61 24.55 -10.54
C LEU A 61 -15.41 24.36 -11.45
N ASP A 62 -14.38 25.19 -11.28
CA ASP A 62 -13.15 25.14 -12.09
C ASP A 62 -12.43 23.80 -11.94
N MET A 63 -12.39 23.27 -10.72
CA MET A 63 -11.80 21.96 -10.43
C MET A 63 -12.73 20.77 -10.73
N ARG A 64 -13.93 21.04 -11.26
CA ARG A 64 -14.95 20.01 -11.55
C ARG A 64 -15.27 19.14 -10.32
N LEU A 65 -15.44 19.77 -9.17
CA LEU A 65 -15.80 19.12 -7.92
C LEU A 65 -17.30 19.09 -7.67
N VAL A 66 -18.09 19.61 -8.59
CA VAL A 66 -19.55 19.72 -8.50
C VAL A 66 -20.22 19.08 -9.69
N GLY A 67 -21.38 18.50 -9.46
CA GLY A 67 -22.25 17.88 -10.46
C GLY A 67 -23.71 18.31 -10.30
N GLY A 68 -24.54 17.90 -11.24
CA GLY A 68 -25.96 18.25 -11.27
C GLY A 68 -26.29 19.51 -12.09
N PRO A 69 -27.57 19.81 -12.30
CA PRO A 69 -28.02 20.99 -13.02
C PRO A 69 -27.64 22.28 -12.27
N SER A 70 -27.63 23.42 -13.00
CA SER A 70 -27.22 24.71 -12.47
C SER A 70 -27.98 25.12 -11.21
N GLU A 71 -29.24 24.78 -11.12
CA GLU A 71 -30.16 25.12 -10.02
C GLU A 71 -29.97 24.20 -8.79
N LEU A 72 -29.34 23.03 -8.97
CA LEU A 72 -29.14 22.04 -7.90
C LEU A 72 -27.76 21.40 -7.98
N ARG A 73 -26.73 22.25 -7.95
CA ARG A 73 -25.34 21.75 -7.91
C ARG A 73 -25.01 21.14 -6.57
N LYS A 74 -24.40 19.98 -6.61
CA LYS A 74 -23.95 19.23 -5.43
C LYS A 74 -22.47 18.89 -5.55
N PRO A 75 -21.73 18.80 -4.44
CA PRO A 75 -20.37 18.34 -4.48
C PRO A 75 -20.31 16.90 -4.96
N LEU A 76 -19.29 16.56 -5.74
CA LEU A 76 -18.95 15.17 -6.06
C LEU A 76 -18.29 14.50 -4.86
N ASN A 77 -18.41 13.17 -4.77
CA ASN A 77 -17.82 12.41 -3.67
C ASN A 77 -16.31 12.65 -3.56
N VAL A 78 -15.59 12.74 -4.68
CA VAL A 78 -14.15 13.07 -4.66
C VAL A 78 -13.87 14.42 -4.02
N GLY A 79 -14.72 15.43 -4.27
CA GLY A 79 -14.60 16.75 -3.65
C GLY A 79 -14.69 16.67 -2.13
N LEU A 80 -15.66 15.93 -1.61
CA LEU A 80 -15.83 15.71 -0.16
C LEU A 80 -14.67 14.89 0.43
N MET A 81 -14.14 13.93 -0.31
CA MET A 81 -13.04 13.09 0.15
C MET A 81 -11.72 13.84 0.29
N PHE A 82 -11.47 14.87 -0.52
CA PHE A 82 -10.22 15.65 -0.49
C PHE A 82 -10.37 17.02 0.18
N PHE A 83 -11.55 17.65 0.06
CA PHE A 83 -11.74 19.05 0.42
C PHE A 83 -12.81 19.28 1.49
N TYR A 84 -13.15 18.25 2.26
CA TYR A 84 -13.93 18.34 3.48
C TYR A 84 -13.10 17.85 4.67
N GLU A 85 -13.22 18.51 5.84
CA GLU A 85 -12.37 18.20 6.99
C GLU A 85 -12.65 16.81 7.58
N ARG A 86 -13.91 16.37 7.50
CA ARG A 86 -14.39 15.13 8.09
C ARG A 86 -15.14 14.26 7.06
N PRO A 87 -14.44 13.74 6.02
CA PRO A 87 -15.08 12.90 5.01
C PRO A 87 -15.77 11.67 5.61
N ASP A 88 -15.36 11.24 6.80
CA ASP A 88 -15.97 10.14 7.58
C ASP A 88 -17.44 10.39 7.93
N GLU A 89 -17.92 11.63 7.97
CA GLU A 89 -19.34 11.96 8.14
C GLU A 89 -20.20 11.49 6.96
N PHE A 90 -19.64 11.52 5.76
CA PHE A 90 -20.30 11.03 4.53
C PHE A 90 -19.90 9.62 4.16
N PHE A 91 -18.68 9.22 4.49
CA PHE A 91 -18.03 7.95 4.15
C PHE A 91 -17.38 7.35 5.42
N PRO A 92 -18.16 6.76 6.34
CA PRO A 92 -17.68 6.35 7.67
C PRO A 92 -16.45 5.44 7.68
N TYR A 93 -16.18 4.72 6.59
CA TYR A 93 -15.05 3.79 6.45
C TYR A 93 -13.96 4.30 5.50
N ALA A 94 -14.01 5.58 5.10
CA ALA A 94 -12.93 6.24 4.36
C ALA A 94 -11.81 6.64 5.32
N ARG A 95 -11.12 5.63 5.89
CA ARG A 95 -10.01 5.80 6.83
C ARG A 95 -9.00 4.65 6.67
N ILE A 96 -7.82 4.85 7.23
CA ILE A 96 -6.75 3.86 7.30
C ILE A 96 -6.54 3.50 8.78
N GLU A 97 -6.52 2.21 9.08
CA GLU A 97 -6.25 1.68 10.41
C GLU A 97 -4.93 0.91 10.39
N VAL A 98 -3.99 1.32 11.25
CA VAL A 98 -2.71 0.63 11.45
C VAL A 98 -2.76 -0.09 12.77
N VAL A 99 -2.69 -1.41 12.73
CA VAL A 99 -2.79 -2.30 13.89
C VAL A 99 -1.48 -3.04 14.08
N ASP A 100 -0.75 -2.73 15.15
CA ASP A 100 0.48 -3.45 15.53
C ASP A 100 0.14 -4.53 16.55
N LYS A 101 0.42 -5.78 16.17
CA LYS A 101 0.19 -7.00 16.98
C LYS A 101 1.54 -7.64 17.29
N PRO A 102 2.25 -7.20 18.34
CA PRO A 102 3.55 -7.76 18.71
C PRO A 102 3.47 -9.20 19.17
N ASP A 103 2.29 -9.64 19.61
CA ASP A 103 2.03 -11.00 20.06
C ASP A 103 0.78 -11.58 19.38
N PRO A 104 0.80 -12.86 18.94
CA PRO A 104 -0.35 -13.52 18.29
C PRO A 104 -1.62 -13.56 19.16
N THR A 105 -1.48 -13.51 20.49
CA THR A 105 -2.63 -13.49 21.44
C THR A 105 -3.27 -12.12 21.54
N GLY A 106 -2.69 -11.09 20.93
CA GLY A 106 -3.14 -9.70 20.99
C GLY A 106 -2.65 -8.92 22.21
N ILE A 107 -1.81 -9.51 23.06
CA ILE A 107 -1.19 -8.78 24.17
C ILE A 107 -0.28 -7.68 23.62
N GLY A 108 -0.48 -6.45 24.11
CA GLY A 108 0.29 -5.29 23.65
C GLY A 108 -0.13 -4.75 22.27
N MET A 109 -1.29 -5.19 21.75
CA MET A 109 -1.84 -4.64 20.51
C MET A 109 -2.08 -3.15 20.64
N THR A 110 -1.67 -2.40 19.62
CA THR A 110 -1.95 -0.97 19.47
C THR A 110 -2.62 -0.70 18.14
N GLU A 111 -3.53 0.26 18.14
CA GLU A 111 -4.24 0.70 16.93
C GLU A 111 -4.09 2.19 16.75
N LYS A 112 -3.84 2.61 15.52
CA LYS A 112 -3.80 4.00 15.11
C LYS A 112 -4.70 4.21 13.91
N VAL A 113 -5.69 5.11 14.06
CA VAL A 113 -6.65 5.46 13.01
C VAL A 113 -6.24 6.77 12.35
N PHE A 114 -6.23 6.79 11.02
CA PHE A 114 -5.99 7.97 10.19
C PHE A 114 -7.26 8.31 9.43
N SER A 115 -7.84 9.45 9.75
CA SER A 115 -9.07 9.99 9.16
C SER A 115 -8.82 11.41 8.61
N GLY A 116 -9.85 12.03 8.01
CA GLY A 116 -9.75 13.33 7.36
C GLY A 116 -9.59 13.22 5.83
N PRO A 117 -9.15 14.29 5.13
CA PRO A 117 -8.91 14.26 3.68
C PRO A 117 -8.01 13.11 3.24
N LEU A 118 -8.33 12.46 2.12
CA LEU A 118 -7.66 11.21 1.70
C LEU A 118 -6.15 11.32 1.53
N ASP A 119 -5.68 12.42 0.98
CA ASP A 119 -4.25 12.68 0.82
C ASP A 119 -3.53 12.83 2.18
N ARG A 120 -4.17 13.47 3.15
CA ARG A 120 -3.65 13.58 4.52
C ARG A 120 -3.63 12.23 5.22
N GLN A 121 -4.73 11.47 5.14
CA GLN A 121 -4.77 10.11 5.70
C GLN A 121 -3.59 9.27 5.21
N LEU A 122 -3.36 9.27 3.88
CA LEU A 122 -2.28 8.51 3.27
C LEU A 122 -0.90 8.98 3.74
N ARG A 123 -0.64 10.30 3.72
CA ARG A 123 0.63 10.88 4.17
C ARG A 123 0.90 10.59 5.65
N ASP A 124 -0.11 10.76 6.50
CA ASP A 124 0.02 10.57 7.94
C ASP A 124 0.23 9.09 8.29
N ALA A 125 -0.48 8.17 7.62
CA ALA A 125 -0.28 6.73 7.80
C ALA A 125 1.12 6.31 7.34
N LEU A 126 1.59 6.79 6.19
CA LEU A 126 2.94 6.51 5.67
C LEU A 126 4.02 7.08 6.60
N SER A 127 3.83 8.31 7.08
CA SER A 127 4.73 8.95 8.05
C SER A 127 4.79 8.16 9.36
N TYR A 128 3.65 7.70 9.85
CA TYR A 128 3.59 6.86 11.04
C TYR A 128 4.34 5.54 10.84
N VAL A 129 4.09 4.85 9.73
CA VAL A 129 4.77 3.59 9.43
C VAL A 129 6.28 3.82 9.29
N GLN A 130 6.69 4.88 8.62
CA GLN A 130 8.10 5.21 8.43
C GLN A 130 8.83 5.49 9.76
N ASN A 131 8.20 6.25 10.65
CA ASN A 131 8.85 6.72 11.87
C ASN A 131 8.77 5.73 13.05
N TYR A 132 7.72 4.90 13.11
CA TYR A 132 7.46 4.03 14.26
C TYR A 132 7.55 2.54 13.96
N ILE A 133 7.32 2.10 12.72
CA ILE A 133 7.27 0.69 12.35
C ILE A 133 8.53 0.27 11.59
N ILE A 134 9.00 1.09 10.64
CA ILE A 134 10.19 0.77 9.85
C ILE A 134 11.44 0.94 10.73
N LYS A 135 12.27 -0.12 10.74
CA LYS A 135 13.54 -0.17 11.48
C LYS A 135 14.68 -0.39 10.51
N GLU A 136 15.75 0.36 10.66
CA GLU A 136 16.99 0.22 9.89
C GLU A 136 18.02 -0.60 10.68
N LYS A 137 18.76 -1.43 9.97
CA LYS A 137 19.94 -2.12 10.47
C LYS A 137 21.12 -1.86 9.54
N VAL A 138 22.17 -1.28 10.09
CA VAL A 138 23.40 -0.97 9.36
C VAL A 138 24.47 -1.99 9.73
N THR A 139 25.00 -2.69 8.73
CA THR A 139 26.04 -3.71 8.94
C THR A 139 27.29 -3.34 8.13
N LYS A 140 28.44 -3.22 8.78
CA LYS A 140 29.72 -3.05 8.09
C LYS A 140 30.14 -4.38 7.46
N VAL A 141 30.43 -4.36 6.16
CA VAL A 141 30.94 -5.52 5.44
C VAL A 141 32.47 -5.44 5.43
N PRO A 142 33.20 -6.44 5.98
CA PRO A 142 34.64 -6.45 5.92
C PRO A 142 35.15 -6.33 4.48
N GLY A 143 36.11 -5.41 4.25
CA GLY A 143 36.71 -5.19 2.93
C GLY A 143 35.90 -4.28 1.99
N ARG A 144 34.80 -3.67 2.45
CA ARG A 144 34.08 -2.62 1.72
C ARG A 144 34.02 -1.33 2.53
N ALA A 145 34.19 -0.19 1.84
CA ALA A 145 34.09 1.13 2.48
C ALA A 145 32.63 1.45 2.87
N GLU A 146 31.68 0.93 2.13
CA GLU A 146 30.24 1.17 2.30
C GLU A 146 29.60 0.13 3.24
N ALA A 147 28.77 0.60 4.17
CA ALA A 147 27.97 -0.26 5.02
C ALA A 147 26.71 -0.69 4.28
N GLU A 148 26.31 -1.94 4.46
CA GLU A 148 25.01 -2.45 3.98
C GLU A 148 23.90 -1.94 4.91
N ARG A 149 22.89 -1.30 4.30
CA ARG A 149 21.69 -0.83 5.00
C ARG A 149 20.51 -1.70 4.59
N ILE A 150 19.84 -2.25 5.55
CA ILE A 150 18.65 -3.06 5.35
C ILE A 150 17.53 -2.58 6.27
N TYR A 151 16.30 -2.76 5.84
CA TYR A 151 15.11 -2.38 6.58
C TYR A 151 14.27 -3.62 6.89
N ASN A 152 13.54 -3.63 8.01
CA ASN A 152 12.55 -4.68 8.27
C ASN A 152 11.49 -4.72 7.15
N TYR A 153 11.05 -3.53 6.68
CA TYR A 153 10.21 -3.32 5.51
C TYR A 153 10.80 -2.18 4.67
N PRO A 154 11.05 -2.34 3.37
CA PRO A 154 11.48 -1.23 2.52
C PRO A 154 10.33 -0.24 2.33
N TYR A 155 10.57 1.04 2.65
CA TYR A 155 9.55 2.09 2.61
C TYR A 155 8.82 2.15 1.26
N ALA A 156 9.55 2.10 0.14
CA ALA A 156 8.95 2.15 -1.19
C ALA A 156 7.92 1.03 -1.46
N ALA A 157 8.09 -0.17 -0.86
CA ALA A 157 7.11 -1.24 -0.99
C ALA A 157 5.84 -0.95 -0.17
N VAL A 158 5.99 -0.38 1.02
CA VAL A 158 4.86 -0.01 1.88
C VAL A 158 4.08 1.16 1.26
N GLU A 159 4.80 2.21 0.82
CA GLU A 159 4.23 3.38 0.15
C GLU A 159 3.38 2.99 -1.04
N GLU A 160 3.91 2.17 -1.94
CA GLU A 160 3.20 1.73 -3.12
C GLU A 160 2.00 0.84 -2.79
N ALA A 161 2.16 -0.11 -1.85
CA ALA A 161 1.07 -1.00 -1.45
C ALA A 161 -0.10 -0.23 -0.79
N LEU A 162 0.20 0.73 0.09
CA LEU A 162 -0.82 1.53 0.77
C LEU A 162 -1.49 2.53 -0.19
N SER A 163 -0.71 3.17 -1.06
CA SER A 163 -1.24 4.07 -2.10
C SER A 163 -2.18 3.34 -3.05
N ASN A 164 -1.81 2.12 -3.46
CA ASN A 164 -2.68 1.25 -4.26
C ASN A 164 -3.95 0.85 -3.50
N ALA A 165 -3.86 0.57 -2.20
CA ALA A 165 -5.03 0.27 -1.38
C ALA A 165 -6.02 1.45 -1.37
N VAL A 166 -5.53 2.69 -1.17
CA VAL A 166 -6.36 3.91 -1.23
C VAL A 166 -7.00 4.10 -2.61
N TYR A 167 -6.23 3.90 -3.68
CA TYR A 167 -6.70 4.09 -5.04
C TYR A 167 -7.76 3.06 -5.46
N HIS A 168 -7.60 1.80 -5.06
CA HIS A 168 -8.43 0.69 -5.55
C HIS A 168 -9.58 0.29 -4.60
N LYS A 169 -9.58 0.77 -3.34
CA LYS A 169 -10.67 0.53 -2.39
C LYS A 169 -12.02 0.95 -2.96
N SER A 170 -13.07 0.19 -2.65
CA SER A 170 -14.45 0.68 -2.81
C SER A 170 -14.87 1.47 -1.57
N TYR A 171 -15.16 2.73 -1.73
CA TYR A 171 -15.67 3.59 -0.65
C TYR A 171 -17.17 3.43 -0.38
N GLN A 172 -17.82 2.49 -1.09
CA GLN A 172 -19.21 2.05 -0.84
C GLN A 172 -19.28 0.87 0.14
N ILE A 173 -18.17 0.15 0.33
CA ILE A 173 -18.07 -0.98 1.25
C ILE A 173 -17.70 -0.45 2.63
N GLY A 174 -18.44 -0.93 3.63
CA GLY A 174 -18.33 -0.50 5.02
C GLY A 174 -17.14 -1.06 5.79
N GLU A 175 -15.93 -1.10 5.17
CA GLU A 175 -14.71 -1.57 5.82
C GLU A 175 -13.55 -0.61 5.54
N PRO A 176 -12.68 -0.31 6.52
CA PRO A 176 -11.52 0.55 6.33
C PRO A 176 -10.41 -0.15 5.52
N ILE A 177 -9.37 0.61 5.16
CA ILE A 177 -8.09 0.01 4.79
C ILE A 177 -7.37 -0.36 6.08
N THR A 178 -6.91 -1.62 6.19
CA THR A 178 -6.19 -2.07 7.37
C THR A 178 -4.74 -2.39 7.03
N VAL A 179 -3.83 -1.92 7.90
CA VAL A 179 -2.40 -2.28 7.89
C VAL A 179 -2.13 -3.04 9.16
N THR A 180 -2.07 -4.37 9.08
CA THR A 180 -1.80 -5.22 10.24
C THR A 180 -0.32 -5.59 10.27
N ILE A 181 0.36 -5.30 11.37
CA ILE A 181 1.77 -5.59 11.59
C ILE A 181 1.88 -6.68 12.63
N THR A 182 2.66 -7.70 12.32
CA THR A 182 3.02 -8.80 13.22
C THR A 182 4.54 -8.93 13.27
N PRO A 183 5.12 -9.72 14.20
CA PRO A 183 6.57 -9.96 14.24
C PRO A 183 7.16 -10.52 12.94
N GLU A 184 6.33 -11.14 12.08
CA GLU A 184 6.79 -11.86 10.88
C GLU A 184 6.45 -11.13 9.57
N LYS A 185 5.40 -10.29 9.56
CA LYS A 185 4.86 -9.69 8.33
C LYS A 185 4.06 -8.42 8.59
N MET A 186 3.92 -7.63 7.54
CA MET A 186 2.94 -6.56 7.40
C MET A 186 1.92 -6.96 6.33
N GLU A 187 0.64 -6.81 6.62
CA GLU A 187 -0.49 -7.08 5.73
C GLU A 187 -1.24 -5.78 5.47
N ILE A 188 -1.38 -5.39 4.21
CA ILE A 188 -2.14 -4.22 3.79
C ILE A 188 -3.36 -4.72 3.03
N THR A 189 -4.54 -4.57 3.64
CA THR A 189 -5.81 -5.11 3.14
C THR A 189 -6.77 -3.99 2.74
N SER A 190 -7.36 -4.13 1.57
CA SER A 190 -8.43 -3.27 1.06
C SER A 190 -9.56 -4.10 0.44
N LEU A 191 -10.77 -3.53 0.39
CA LEU A 191 -11.96 -4.17 -0.18
C LEU A 191 -12.55 -3.33 -1.32
N PRO A 192 -13.10 -4.02 -2.34
CA PRO A 192 -13.02 -5.44 -2.63
C PRO A 192 -11.68 -5.80 -3.27
N GLY A 193 -11.55 -7.06 -3.65
CA GLY A 193 -10.42 -7.57 -4.41
C GLY A 193 -10.27 -6.95 -5.81
N PRO A 194 -9.26 -7.39 -6.57
CA PRO A 194 -8.96 -6.87 -7.90
C PRO A 194 -10.10 -7.17 -8.88
N ASP A 195 -10.20 -6.34 -9.94
CA ASP A 195 -11.19 -6.54 -11.00
C ASP A 195 -11.07 -7.95 -11.60
N ARG A 196 -12.21 -8.55 -11.93
CA ARG A 196 -12.27 -9.93 -12.49
C ARG A 196 -11.58 -10.07 -13.84
N THR A 197 -11.20 -8.97 -14.49
CA THR A 197 -10.34 -9.01 -15.70
C THR A 197 -8.89 -9.38 -15.40
N ILE A 198 -8.47 -9.35 -14.13
CA ILE A 198 -7.18 -9.85 -13.64
C ILE A 198 -7.40 -11.31 -13.24
N SER A 199 -6.78 -12.23 -13.95
CA SER A 199 -6.90 -13.66 -13.69
C SER A 199 -6.19 -14.09 -12.40
N ASP A 200 -6.54 -15.26 -11.86
CA ASP A 200 -5.82 -15.84 -10.72
C ASP A 200 -4.37 -16.19 -11.09
N GLU A 201 -4.12 -16.47 -12.35
CA GLU A 201 -2.77 -16.70 -12.87
C GLU A 201 -1.95 -15.41 -12.86
N ASP A 202 -2.53 -14.27 -13.26
CA ASP A 202 -1.86 -12.97 -13.20
C ASP A 202 -1.48 -12.62 -11.75
N ILE A 203 -2.35 -12.93 -10.78
CA ILE A 203 -2.07 -12.70 -9.35
C ILE A 203 -0.92 -13.59 -8.88
N ARG A 204 -0.98 -14.89 -9.17
CA ARG A 204 0.10 -15.84 -8.81
C ARG A 204 1.43 -15.46 -9.44
N ASN A 205 1.40 -15.04 -10.69
CA ASN A 205 2.59 -14.62 -11.43
C ASN A 205 3.02 -13.19 -11.12
N ARG A 206 2.29 -12.46 -10.25
CA ARG A 206 2.57 -11.07 -9.88
C ARG A 206 2.58 -10.12 -11.08
N HIS A 207 1.75 -10.41 -12.08
CA HIS A 207 1.63 -9.65 -13.33
C HIS A 207 0.23 -9.05 -13.46
N MET A 208 -0.18 -8.29 -12.45
CA MET A 208 -1.50 -7.68 -12.41
C MET A 208 -1.50 -6.34 -13.15
N ILE A 209 -2.22 -6.29 -14.28
CA ILE A 209 -2.41 -5.06 -15.06
C ILE A 209 -3.88 -4.68 -14.97
N SER A 210 -4.18 -3.64 -14.19
CA SER A 210 -5.54 -3.10 -14.11
C SER A 210 -5.86 -2.28 -15.35
N ARG A 211 -7.01 -2.59 -15.98
CA ARG A 211 -7.57 -1.84 -17.10
C ARG A 211 -8.80 -1.04 -16.71
N ARG A 212 -9.34 -1.29 -15.53
CA ARG A 212 -10.52 -0.64 -14.98
C ARG A 212 -10.20 -0.07 -13.60
N TYR A 213 -10.44 1.21 -13.43
CA TYR A 213 -10.21 1.92 -12.19
C TYR A 213 -11.54 2.33 -11.56
N ARG A 214 -11.78 1.95 -10.29
CA ARG A 214 -13.02 2.29 -9.55
C ARG A 214 -13.12 3.77 -9.25
N ASN A 215 -11.99 4.36 -8.89
CA ASN A 215 -11.91 5.72 -8.37
C ASN A 215 -10.98 6.55 -9.24
N ARG A 216 -11.38 6.78 -10.49
CA ARG A 216 -10.52 7.47 -11.47
C ARG A 216 -10.14 8.87 -11.01
N ARG A 217 -11.10 9.61 -10.46
CA ARG A 217 -10.90 10.99 -9.98
C ARG A 217 -9.98 11.03 -8.75
N ILE A 218 -10.14 10.08 -7.81
CA ILE A 218 -9.20 9.94 -6.68
C ILE A 218 -7.79 9.70 -7.21
N GLY A 219 -7.64 8.82 -8.20
CA GLY A 219 -6.35 8.56 -8.82
C GLY A 219 -5.73 9.78 -9.48
N ASP A 220 -6.52 10.60 -10.18
CA ASP A 220 -6.04 11.84 -10.79
C ASP A 220 -5.48 12.80 -9.73
N PHE A 221 -6.20 13.03 -8.62
CA PHE A 221 -5.76 13.88 -7.52
C PHE A 221 -4.50 13.35 -6.82
N LEU A 222 -4.45 12.05 -6.52
CA LEU A 222 -3.28 11.44 -5.90
C LEU A 222 -2.04 11.48 -6.80
N LYS A 223 -2.23 11.36 -8.12
CA LYS A 223 -1.15 11.45 -9.10
C LYS A 223 -0.58 12.86 -9.21
N GLU A 224 -1.42 13.89 -9.25
CA GLU A 224 -0.98 15.28 -9.24
C GLU A 224 -0.16 15.60 -7.98
N LEU A 225 -0.56 15.04 -6.82
CA LEU A 225 0.18 15.12 -5.57
C LEU A 225 1.43 14.24 -5.52
N LYS A 226 1.73 13.48 -6.58
CA LYS A 226 2.84 12.51 -6.68
C LYS A 226 2.80 11.40 -5.61
N LEU A 227 1.61 11.08 -5.13
CA LEU A 227 1.37 9.98 -4.17
C LEU A 227 1.17 8.62 -4.85
N ILE A 228 0.91 8.61 -6.16
CA ILE A 228 0.88 7.43 -7.02
C ILE A 228 1.53 7.72 -8.38
N GLU A 229 2.09 6.69 -9.02
CA GLU A 229 2.70 6.84 -10.35
C GLU A 229 1.72 6.63 -11.52
N GLY A 230 0.69 5.82 -11.35
CA GLY A 230 -0.46 5.70 -12.25
C GLY A 230 -0.23 5.06 -13.62
N ARG A 231 0.79 4.22 -13.80
CA ARG A 231 1.11 3.54 -15.09
C ARG A 231 1.34 2.03 -14.95
N ASN A 232 0.63 1.34 -14.07
CA ASN A 232 0.83 -0.09 -13.78
C ASN A 232 2.26 -0.43 -13.30
N THR A 233 2.96 0.53 -12.71
CA THR A 233 4.32 0.38 -12.17
C THR A 233 4.33 -0.13 -10.73
N GLY A 234 3.16 -0.11 -10.05
CA GLY A 234 3.05 -0.39 -8.63
C GLY A 234 3.56 -1.77 -8.22
N ILE A 235 3.05 -2.84 -8.81
CA ILE A 235 3.50 -4.21 -8.49
C ILE A 235 5.00 -4.40 -8.78
N PRO A 236 5.53 -3.99 -9.96
CA PRO A 236 6.98 -3.99 -10.21
C PRO A 236 7.79 -3.20 -9.18
N THR A 237 7.28 -2.07 -8.69
CA THR A 237 7.97 -1.25 -7.67
C THR A 237 8.06 -1.98 -6.33
N ILE A 238 6.96 -2.60 -5.87
CA ILE A 238 6.94 -3.42 -4.66
C ILE A 238 7.95 -4.58 -4.78
N LEU A 239 7.92 -5.32 -5.91
CA LEU A 239 8.82 -6.44 -6.16
C LEU A 239 10.29 -6.01 -6.12
N ARG A 240 10.62 -4.93 -6.80
CA ARG A 240 11.99 -4.37 -6.85
C ARG A 240 12.47 -3.91 -5.47
N ALA A 241 11.64 -3.19 -4.73
CA ALA A 241 11.99 -2.71 -3.39
C ALA A 241 12.26 -3.87 -2.43
N MET A 242 11.41 -4.91 -2.42
CA MET A 242 11.63 -6.10 -1.61
C MET A 242 12.91 -6.84 -2.01
N GLN A 243 13.18 -7.01 -3.31
CA GLN A 243 14.39 -7.65 -3.81
C GLN A 243 15.66 -6.88 -3.43
N GLN A 244 15.66 -5.56 -3.61
CA GLN A 244 16.82 -4.69 -3.27
C GLN A 244 17.13 -4.71 -1.77
N ASN A 245 16.10 -4.84 -0.93
CA ASN A 245 16.27 -4.97 0.52
C ASN A 245 16.72 -6.38 0.96
N GLY A 246 16.82 -7.34 0.04
CA GLY A 246 17.09 -8.75 0.38
C GLY A 246 15.96 -9.41 1.16
N SER A 247 14.74 -8.92 1.01
CA SER A 247 13.53 -9.46 1.62
C SER A 247 12.91 -10.56 0.75
N LYS A 248 12.09 -11.41 1.36
CA LYS A 248 11.29 -12.38 0.62
C LYS A 248 10.36 -11.66 -0.36
N PRO A 249 10.04 -12.28 -1.51
CA PRO A 249 9.07 -11.71 -2.44
C PRO A 249 7.73 -11.44 -1.75
N PRO A 250 7.02 -10.35 -2.10
CA PRO A 250 5.69 -10.07 -1.57
C PRO A 250 4.69 -11.15 -2.01
N VAL A 251 3.65 -11.35 -1.20
CA VAL A 251 2.52 -12.20 -1.55
C VAL A 251 1.29 -11.33 -1.77
N PHE A 252 0.50 -11.66 -2.77
CA PHE A 252 -0.75 -10.99 -3.10
C PHE A 252 -1.87 -12.00 -2.95
N GLU A 253 -2.83 -11.71 -2.07
CA GLU A 253 -3.92 -12.62 -1.74
C GLU A 253 -5.29 -11.99 -2.00
N THR A 254 -6.19 -12.81 -2.46
CA THR A 254 -7.61 -12.55 -2.58
C THR A 254 -8.37 -13.88 -2.57
N ASP A 255 -9.65 -13.85 -2.27
CA ASP A 255 -10.53 -15.02 -2.39
C ASP A 255 -11.12 -15.18 -3.79
N ILE A 256 -11.82 -16.29 -4.01
CA ILE A 256 -12.48 -16.61 -5.30
C ILE A 256 -13.55 -15.55 -5.65
N GLU A 257 -14.22 -15.03 -4.64
CA GLU A 257 -15.27 -14.02 -4.78
C GLU A 257 -14.73 -12.60 -4.97
N ARG A 258 -13.42 -12.39 -4.83
CA ARG A 258 -12.76 -11.09 -4.91
C ARG A 258 -13.30 -10.11 -3.86
N THR A 259 -13.55 -10.59 -2.65
CA THR A 259 -14.11 -9.76 -1.58
C THR A 259 -13.06 -8.85 -0.95
N TYR A 260 -11.79 -9.23 -0.97
CA TYR A 260 -10.66 -8.45 -0.45
C TYR A 260 -9.40 -8.57 -1.32
N PHE A 261 -8.46 -7.69 -1.12
CA PHE A 261 -7.10 -7.79 -1.63
C PHE A 261 -6.11 -7.46 -0.53
N THR A 262 -5.18 -8.37 -0.29
CA THR A 262 -4.13 -8.21 0.72
C THR A 262 -2.76 -8.28 0.07
N VAL A 263 -1.93 -7.28 0.35
CA VAL A 263 -0.50 -7.28 0.05
C VAL A 263 0.25 -7.68 1.32
N ILE A 264 1.00 -8.77 1.26
CA ILE A 264 1.78 -9.30 2.39
C ILE A 264 3.27 -9.05 2.14
N LEU A 265 3.87 -8.27 3.02
CA LEU A 265 5.30 -7.97 3.05
C LEU A 265 5.91 -8.73 4.23
N ALA A 266 6.75 -9.74 3.95
CA ALA A 266 7.46 -10.45 5.00
C ALA A 266 8.54 -9.56 5.62
N VAL A 267 8.68 -9.64 6.94
CA VAL A 267 9.83 -9.02 7.65
C VAL A 267 11.14 -9.58 7.07
N GLN A 268 12.12 -8.72 6.88
CA GLN A 268 13.44 -9.14 6.43
C GLN A 268 14.11 -10.05 7.49
N ASP A 269 14.64 -11.19 7.06
CA ASP A 269 15.06 -12.28 7.96
C ASP A 269 16.02 -11.86 9.08
N LYS A 270 16.89 -10.84 8.87
CA LYS A 270 17.79 -10.31 9.90
C LYS A 270 17.08 -9.58 11.06
N PHE A 271 15.78 -9.29 10.92
CA PHE A 271 14.93 -8.67 11.95
C PHE A 271 14.04 -9.69 12.68
N LEU A 272 13.98 -10.94 12.19
CA LEU A 272 13.22 -11.99 12.89
C LEU A 272 13.89 -12.33 14.23
N PRO A 273 13.11 -12.69 15.25
CA PRO A 273 13.63 -13.23 16.52
C PRO A 273 14.56 -14.42 16.27
N ALA A 274 15.61 -14.58 17.07
CA ALA A 274 16.55 -15.68 16.93
C ALA A 274 15.90 -17.07 16.95
N SER A 275 14.76 -17.22 17.64
CA SER A 275 13.94 -18.43 17.70
C SER A 275 13.25 -18.77 16.38
N SER A 276 13.00 -17.77 15.52
CA SER A 276 12.32 -17.93 14.22
C SER A 276 13.31 -18.04 13.05
N GLN A 277 14.59 -17.77 13.27
CA GLN A 277 15.62 -17.91 12.25
C GLN A 277 15.92 -19.40 12.05
N LYS A 278 15.46 -19.99 10.93
CA LYS A 278 15.92 -21.33 10.54
C LYS A 278 17.46 -21.27 10.47
N PRO A 279 18.19 -22.23 11.10
CA PRO A 279 19.64 -22.27 10.98
C PRO A 279 19.97 -22.30 9.48
N GLU A 280 20.85 -21.37 9.05
CA GLU A 280 21.39 -21.43 7.69
C GLU A 280 21.86 -22.86 7.46
N ARG A 281 21.21 -23.56 6.52
CA ARG A 281 21.70 -24.83 6.04
C ARG A 281 23.07 -24.51 5.45
N ARG A 282 24.14 -24.70 6.27
CA ARG A 282 25.49 -24.78 5.73
C ARG A 282 25.44 -25.83 4.63
N VAL A 283 25.44 -25.36 3.39
CA VAL A 283 25.61 -26.22 2.22
C VAL A 283 26.97 -26.89 2.46
N ARG A 284 26.95 -28.08 3.05
CA ARG A 284 28.12 -28.93 3.05
C ARG A 284 28.44 -29.14 1.58
N LYS A 285 29.49 -28.46 1.10
CA LYS A 285 30.08 -28.75 -0.21
C LYS A 285 30.20 -30.27 -0.27
N ARG A 286 29.39 -30.94 -1.10
CA ARG A 286 29.58 -32.34 -1.39
C ARG A 286 31.00 -32.44 -1.93
N ARG A 287 31.90 -32.98 -1.14
CA ARG A 287 33.26 -33.30 -1.61
C ARG A 287 33.09 -34.20 -2.83
N ASN A 288 33.76 -33.87 -3.91
CA ASN A 288 33.76 -34.68 -5.12
C ASN A 288 34.35 -36.07 -4.76
N ILE A 289 33.89 -37.12 -5.43
CA ILE A 289 34.33 -38.49 -5.16
C ILE A 289 35.87 -38.62 -5.29
N SER A 290 36.49 -37.80 -6.18
CA SER A 290 37.97 -37.72 -6.29
C SER A 290 38.61 -37.16 -5.00
N GLU A 291 38.07 -36.10 -4.41
CA GLU A 291 38.59 -35.50 -3.15
C GLU A 291 38.46 -36.47 -1.96
N ILE A 292 37.43 -37.31 -1.96
CA ILE A 292 37.25 -38.36 -0.95
C ILE A 292 38.24 -39.47 -1.15
N LYS A 293 38.48 -39.91 -2.40
CA LYS A 293 39.51 -40.90 -2.74
C LYS A 293 40.93 -40.45 -2.34
N ASP A 294 41.26 -39.21 -2.65
CA ASP A 294 42.59 -38.62 -2.29
C ASP A 294 42.78 -38.53 -0.79
N LEU A 295 41.73 -38.19 -0.03
CA LEU A 295 41.76 -38.15 1.43
C LEU A 295 41.94 -39.54 2.03
N ILE A 296 41.27 -40.55 1.48
CA ILE A 296 41.41 -41.96 1.91
C ILE A 296 42.82 -42.50 1.61
N LEU A 297 43.38 -42.21 0.43
CA LEU A 297 44.73 -42.60 0.05
C LEU A 297 45.79 -41.95 0.93
N ALA A 298 45.65 -40.65 1.23
CA ALA A 298 46.52 -39.91 2.15
C ALA A 298 46.46 -40.49 3.57
N THR A 299 45.30 -40.91 4.04
CA THR A 299 45.14 -41.47 5.40
C THR A 299 45.70 -42.91 5.48
N LEU A 300 45.65 -43.67 4.40
CA LEU A 300 46.22 -45.00 4.34
C LEU A 300 47.73 -44.99 4.19
N SER A 301 48.31 -43.98 3.49
CA SER A 301 49.77 -43.83 3.35
C SER A 301 50.45 -43.36 4.63
N GLN A 302 49.74 -42.76 5.56
CA GLN A 302 50.28 -42.36 6.89
C GLN A 302 50.30 -43.48 7.91
N ARG A 303 49.68 -44.63 7.62
CA ARG A 303 49.83 -45.85 8.46
C ARG A 303 50.96 -46.70 7.92
N SER A 304 52.21 -46.29 8.29
CA SER A 304 53.39 -47.15 8.07
C SER A 304 53.24 -48.47 8.81
N PRO A 305 53.72 -49.58 8.22
CA PRO A 305 53.65 -50.89 8.86
C PRO A 305 54.51 -50.92 10.10
N LEU A 306 53.95 -51.43 11.18
CA LEU A 306 54.71 -51.80 12.37
C LEU A 306 55.81 -52.79 11.98
N SER A 307 57.08 -52.45 12.27
CA SER A 307 58.21 -53.33 12.11
C SER A 307 58.01 -54.56 12.98
N SER A 308 57.94 -55.70 12.35
CA SER A 308 58.14 -57.02 13.02
C SER A 308 59.58 -57.16 13.49
N SER A 309 59.77 -57.28 14.77
CA SER A 309 60.95 -57.91 15.40
C SER A 309 60.49 -59.11 16.17
#